data_6b4c6f93908854b5a1a32f0e45cbc1a7
#
_entry.id   6b4c6f93908854b5a1a32f0e45cbc1a7
#
_cell.length_a   1.000
_cell.length_b   1.000
_cell.length_c   1.000
_cell.angle_alpha   90.00
_cell.angle_beta   90.00
_cell.angle_gamma   90.00
#
_symmetry.space_group_name_H-M   'P 1'
#
loop_
_entity.id
_entity.type
_entity.pdbx_description
1 polymer ?
#
loop_
_entity_poly.entity_id
_entity_poly.type
_entity_poly.pdbx_seq_one_letter_code
_entity_poly.pdbx_strand_id
1 'polypeptide(L)'
;MTRRFFSLISALLSMLLLLAMPVNAEENTSWDKQFQTQITEWKDAIANRDPGFKEWQHSQTEIQTLGANQRQWLVSIKKSGKQVGYLVVGETPNSDSDPKSKFVLLEYGLGEYILFDDAFAPREIAAEPVYDGFASHWLLTQNPASHMVNAKTGEPYPTAFVANEPVMRTLPSNELVHSGQRLTQTRLLKQQEADPFDQIGWVHQLQSTSEITWKQLWQQQEGSSITLTVPLHHSKVLAPFVVSSLHLWDDQNAYVGVWDEGLRFVPYTYAKKVGHFYLNQTSSPAE
;
A
#
# COMPACT_ATOMS: atom_id res chain seq x y z
N MET A 1 53.91 -25.65 38.13
CA MET A 1 53.63 -25.72 36.66
C MET A 1 52.19 -25.37 36.23
N THR A 2 51.29 -25.09 37.12
CA THR A 2 49.84 -24.91 36.84
C THR A 2 49.43 -23.48 36.46
N ARG A 3 50.19 -22.45 36.75
CA ARG A 3 49.80 -21.05 36.44
C ARG A 3 49.99 -20.62 34.97
N ARG A 4 50.83 -21.28 34.20
CA ARG A 4 51.08 -20.93 32.79
C ARG A 4 50.06 -21.54 31.82
N PHE A 5 49.35 -22.61 32.19
CA PHE A 5 48.34 -23.24 31.38
C PHE A 5 47.03 -22.46 31.34
N PHE A 6 46.67 -21.79 32.45
CA PHE A 6 45.45 -20.95 32.50
C PHE A 6 45.52 -19.69 31.62
N SER A 7 46.72 -19.14 31.45
CA SER A 7 46.93 -17.93 30.65
C SER A 7 46.80 -18.21 29.14
N LEU A 8 47.20 -19.39 28.68
CA LEU A 8 47.05 -19.80 27.25
C LEU A 8 45.64 -20.12 26.86
N ILE A 9 44.85 -20.72 27.76
CA ILE A 9 43.42 -21.04 27.50
C ILE A 9 42.60 -19.75 27.46
N SER A 10 42.89 -18.77 28.30
CA SER A 10 42.22 -17.47 28.29
C SER A 10 42.49 -16.67 26.99
N ALA A 11 43.72 -16.73 26.48
CA ALA A 11 44.08 -16.06 25.22
C ALA A 11 43.45 -16.74 23.99
N LEU A 12 43.31 -18.07 24.00
CA LEU A 12 42.65 -18.80 22.92
C LEU A 12 41.15 -18.56 22.90
N LEU A 13 40.49 -18.47 24.06
CA LEU A 13 39.07 -18.18 24.19
C LEU A 13 38.74 -16.74 23.75
N SER A 14 39.64 -15.77 24.04
CA SER A 14 39.47 -14.39 23.57
C SER A 14 39.67 -14.25 22.08
N MET A 15 40.50 -15.09 21.44
CA MET A 15 40.74 -15.09 20.01
C MET A 15 39.58 -15.76 19.23
N LEU A 16 38.88 -16.72 19.85
CA LEU A 16 37.70 -17.35 19.26
C LEU A 16 36.47 -16.41 19.28
N LEU A 17 36.37 -15.51 20.27
CA LEU A 17 35.29 -14.51 20.35
C LEU A 17 35.46 -13.37 19.33
N LEU A 18 36.66 -13.09 18.85
CA LEU A 18 36.96 -12.09 17.84
C LEU A 18 36.62 -12.56 16.40
N LEU A 19 36.46 -13.87 16.19
CA LEU A 19 36.07 -14.45 14.89
C LEU A 19 34.54 -14.55 14.70
N ALA A 20 33.75 -14.29 15.72
CA ALA A 20 32.29 -14.22 15.65
C ALA A 20 31.83 -12.76 15.44
N MET A 21 32.40 -12.06 14.48
CA MET A 21 31.80 -10.83 13.99
C MET A 21 30.55 -11.18 13.21
N PRO A 22 29.38 -10.60 13.53
CA PRO A 22 28.17 -10.89 12.82
C PRO A 22 28.30 -10.36 11.38
N VAL A 23 28.39 -11.27 10.43
CA VAL A 23 28.32 -11.01 8.97
C VAL A 23 27.03 -10.27 8.60
N ASN A 24 26.03 -10.27 9.48
CA ASN A 24 24.73 -9.64 9.27
C ASN A 24 24.70 -8.11 9.42
N ALA A 25 25.72 -7.46 9.97
CA ALA A 25 25.67 -6.01 10.23
C ALA A 25 25.89 -5.18 8.95
N GLU A 26 26.73 -5.62 8.02
CA GLU A 26 26.96 -4.91 6.76
C GLU A 26 25.81 -5.10 5.77
N GLU A 27 25.21 -6.28 5.77
CA GLU A 27 24.08 -6.61 4.89
C GLU A 27 22.83 -5.83 5.30
N ASN A 28 22.55 -5.69 6.61
CA ASN A 28 21.45 -4.88 7.13
C ASN A 28 21.64 -3.39 6.80
N THR A 29 22.86 -2.85 6.94
CA THR A 29 23.10 -1.42 6.59
C THR A 29 22.96 -1.16 5.11
N SER A 30 23.31 -2.10 4.24
CA SER A 30 23.12 -2.00 2.79
C SER A 30 21.63 -2.05 2.42
N TRP A 31 20.86 -2.95 3.02
CA TRP A 31 19.43 -3.09 2.80
C TRP A 31 18.67 -1.82 3.23
N ASP A 32 18.91 -1.34 4.46
CA ASP A 32 18.30 -0.12 4.98
C ASP A 32 18.56 1.10 4.10
N LYS A 33 19.79 1.25 3.63
CA LYS A 33 20.16 2.34 2.73
C LYS A 33 19.42 2.25 1.39
N GLN A 34 19.34 1.05 0.81
CA GLN A 34 18.61 0.83 -0.44
C GLN A 34 17.12 1.13 -0.27
N PHE A 35 16.52 0.67 0.83
CA PHE A 35 15.12 0.89 1.16
C PHE A 35 14.81 2.38 1.32
N GLN A 36 15.59 3.11 2.11
CA GLN A 36 15.44 4.55 2.31
C GLN A 36 15.62 5.35 1.00
N THR A 37 16.59 4.95 0.19
CA THR A 37 16.80 5.57 -1.13
C THR A 37 15.57 5.38 -2.01
N GLN A 38 15.03 4.17 -2.05
CA GLN A 38 13.87 3.84 -2.87
C GLN A 38 12.60 4.59 -2.43
N ILE A 39 12.35 4.68 -1.12
CA ILE A 39 11.25 5.49 -0.56
C ILE A 39 11.39 6.94 -1.01
N THR A 40 12.59 7.50 -0.91
CA THR A 40 12.86 8.88 -1.29
C THR A 40 12.61 9.10 -2.78
N GLU A 41 13.09 8.20 -3.64
CA GLU A 41 12.88 8.27 -5.08
C GLU A 41 11.39 8.27 -5.47
N TRP A 42 10.58 7.36 -4.92
CA TRP A 42 9.14 7.32 -5.18
C TRP A 42 8.42 8.55 -4.64
N LYS A 43 8.72 8.94 -3.41
CA LYS A 43 8.15 10.15 -2.80
C LYS A 43 8.42 11.39 -3.65
N ASP A 44 9.64 11.57 -4.08
CA ASP A 44 10.05 12.72 -4.89
C ASP A 44 9.46 12.64 -6.31
N ALA A 45 9.42 11.47 -6.92
CA ALA A 45 8.79 11.27 -8.23
C ALA A 45 7.31 11.67 -8.22
N ILE A 46 6.57 11.26 -7.19
CA ILE A 46 5.15 11.59 -7.02
C ILE A 46 4.99 13.09 -6.76
N ALA A 47 5.72 13.65 -5.78
CA ALA A 47 5.60 15.04 -5.38
C ALA A 47 6.01 16.05 -6.47
N ASN A 48 6.92 15.65 -7.36
CA ASN A 48 7.36 16.49 -8.48
C ASN A 48 6.39 16.43 -9.67
N ARG A 49 5.62 15.36 -9.80
CA ARG A 49 4.76 15.16 -10.97
C ARG A 49 3.31 15.53 -10.72
N ASP A 50 2.79 15.28 -9.52
CA ASP A 50 1.42 15.60 -9.13
C ASP A 50 1.40 16.74 -8.10
N PRO A 51 0.84 17.93 -8.45
CA PRO A 51 0.72 19.07 -7.55
C PRO A 51 -0.05 18.76 -6.25
N GLY A 52 -0.96 17.78 -6.25
CA GLY A 52 -1.68 17.33 -5.05
C GLY A 52 -0.75 16.79 -3.97
N PHE A 53 0.42 16.26 -4.35
CA PHE A 53 1.42 15.71 -3.44
C PHE A 53 2.54 16.70 -3.07
N LYS A 54 2.37 17.98 -3.34
CA LYS A 54 3.41 19.01 -3.09
C LYS A 54 3.91 19.03 -1.63
N GLU A 55 3.06 18.70 -0.69
CA GLU A 55 3.45 18.66 0.73
C GLU A 55 4.45 17.55 1.07
N TRP A 56 4.60 16.55 0.21
CA TRP A 56 5.59 15.49 0.37
C TRP A 56 7.03 15.97 0.15
N GLN A 57 7.20 17.11 -0.53
CA GLN A 57 8.52 17.74 -0.66
C GLN A 57 9.05 18.17 0.70
N HIS A 58 10.30 17.76 0.99
CA HIS A 58 10.97 18.04 2.27
C HIS A 58 10.25 17.49 3.52
N SER A 59 9.42 16.46 3.34
CA SER A 59 8.75 15.74 4.42
C SER A 59 9.67 14.69 5.05
N GLN A 60 9.34 14.29 6.26
CA GLN A 60 9.97 13.18 6.99
C GLN A 60 9.19 11.88 6.75
N THR A 61 9.86 10.75 6.93
CA THR A 61 9.25 9.43 6.81
C THR A 61 9.43 8.64 8.10
N GLU A 62 8.37 7.94 8.52
CA GLU A 62 8.42 6.91 9.56
C GLU A 62 8.07 5.57 8.94
N ILE A 63 8.75 4.50 9.34
CA ILE A 63 8.58 3.17 8.77
C ILE A 63 8.07 2.22 9.83
N GLN A 64 6.99 1.51 9.52
CA GLN A 64 6.38 0.48 10.34
C GLN A 64 6.31 -0.82 9.53
N THR A 65 6.70 -1.95 10.11
CA THR A 65 6.52 -3.27 9.49
C THR A 65 5.05 -3.68 9.52
N LEU A 66 4.55 -4.26 8.43
CA LEU A 66 3.20 -4.78 8.33
C LEU A 66 3.22 -6.31 8.40
N GLY A 67 2.64 -6.84 9.50
CA GLY A 67 2.53 -8.27 9.74
C GLY A 67 3.85 -8.97 10.07
N ALA A 68 3.75 -10.08 10.76
CA ALA A 68 4.90 -10.93 11.01
C ALA A 68 5.32 -11.65 9.73
N ASN A 69 6.58 -11.50 9.32
CA ASN A 69 7.19 -12.19 8.17
C ASN A 69 6.60 -11.85 6.77
N GLN A 70 5.89 -10.74 6.61
CA GLN A 70 5.24 -10.41 5.33
C GLN A 70 6.13 -9.60 4.37
N ARG A 71 7.28 -9.11 4.83
CA ARG A 71 8.17 -8.26 4.03
C ARG A 71 7.40 -7.10 3.38
N GLN A 72 6.55 -6.45 4.16
CA GLN A 72 5.77 -5.28 3.79
C GLN A 72 5.94 -4.19 4.85
N TRP A 73 5.92 -2.94 4.42
CA TRP A 73 6.12 -1.77 5.29
C TRP A 73 5.13 -0.66 4.94
N LEU A 74 4.58 -0.06 5.97
CA LEU A 74 3.91 1.23 5.89
C LEU A 74 4.95 2.32 6.12
N VAL A 75 5.02 3.27 5.20
CA VAL A 75 5.85 4.46 5.29
C VAL A 75 4.96 5.66 5.44
N SER A 76 4.85 6.17 6.65
CA SER A 76 4.12 7.40 6.96
C SER A 76 4.92 8.61 6.51
N ILE A 77 4.27 9.56 5.84
CA ILE A 77 4.88 10.80 5.35
C ILE A 77 4.37 11.94 6.21
N LYS A 78 5.29 12.61 6.93
CA LYS A 78 4.97 13.67 7.89
C LYS A 78 5.64 15.00 7.50
N LYS A 79 4.87 16.07 7.55
CA LYS A 79 5.35 17.43 7.37
C LYS A 79 4.99 18.28 8.59
N SER A 80 6.00 18.87 9.22
CA SER A 80 5.82 19.66 10.44
C SER A 80 5.06 18.90 11.54
N GLY A 81 5.30 17.60 11.67
CA GLY A 81 4.67 16.72 12.66
C GLY A 81 3.27 16.22 12.30
N LYS A 82 2.69 16.67 11.17
CA LYS A 82 1.39 16.21 10.70
C LYS A 82 1.55 15.11 9.65
N GLN A 83 0.69 14.12 9.70
CA GLN A 83 0.54 13.12 8.64
C GLN A 83 0.01 13.79 7.37
N VAL A 84 0.70 13.64 6.23
CA VAL A 84 0.29 14.21 4.94
C VAL A 84 0.14 13.16 3.85
N GLY A 85 0.46 11.91 4.16
CA GLY A 85 0.30 10.80 3.25
C GLY A 85 1.09 9.58 3.68
N TYR A 86 1.11 8.56 2.82
CA TYR A 86 1.80 7.30 3.09
C TYR A 86 2.19 6.56 1.82
N LEU A 87 3.11 5.62 1.95
CA LEU A 87 3.42 4.58 0.97
C LEU A 87 3.26 3.21 1.64
N VAL A 88 2.83 2.21 0.89
CA VAL A 88 2.97 0.80 1.26
C VAL A 88 3.96 0.16 0.30
N VAL A 89 5.01 -0.40 0.87
CA VAL A 89 6.14 -0.99 0.14
C VAL A 89 6.18 -2.49 0.43
N GLY A 90 6.40 -3.28 -0.61
CA GLY A 90 6.67 -4.70 -0.50
C GLY A 90 8.08 -5.06 -0.95
N GLU A 91 8.57 -6.21 -0.54
CA GLU A 91 9.79 -6.82 -1.07
C GLU A 91 9.43 -8.05 -1.90
N THR A 92 10.05 -8.20 -3.06
CA THR A 92 9.80 -9.34 -3.95
C THR A 92 10.56 -10.58 -3.49
N PRO A 93 9.98 -11.79 -3.62
CA PRO A 93 10.62 -13.03 -3.17
C PRO A 93 11.95 -13.35 -3.84
N ASN A 94 12.17 -12.88 -5.07
CA ASN A 94 13.35 -13.19 -5.91
C ASN A 94 14.34 -12.03 -6.00
N SER A 95 14.41 -11.18 -5.00
CA SER A 95 15.23 -9.96 -4.97
C SER A 95 16.73 -10.19 -5.04
N ASP A 96 17.21 -11.41 -4.80
CA ASP A 96 18.64 -11.71 -4.78
C ASP A 96 19.28 -11.70 -6.17
N SER A 97 18.49 -11.89 -7.24
CA SER A 97 18.97 -11.94 -8.63
C SER A 97 19.00 -10.56 -9.32
N ASP A 98 18.20 -9.60 -8.89
CA ASP A 98 18.19 -8.23 -9.41
C ASP A 98 17.88 -7.21 -8.30
N PRO A 99 18.91 -6.49 -7.83
CA PRO A 99 18.74 -5.46 -6.80
C PRO A 99 17.75 -4.35 -7.16
N LYS A 100 17.50 -4.11 -8.46
CA LYS A 100 16.55 -3.09 -8.93
C LYS A 100 15.10 -3.52 -8.78
N SER A 101 14.83 -4.82 -8.73
CA SER A 101 13.49 -5.35 -8.53
C SER A 101 13.17 -5.73 -7.09
N LYS A 102 14.05 -5.38 -6.15
CA LYS A 102 13.95 -5.78 -4.74
C LYS A 102 12.69 -5.24 -4.06
N PHE A 103 12.37 -3.98 -4.28
CA PHE A 103 11.21 -3.31 -3.68
C PHE A 103 10.15 -3.00 -4.72
N VAL A 104 8.89 -3.09 -4.30
CA VAL A 104 7.72 -2.74 -5.09
C VAL A 104 6.82 -1.78 -4.32
N LEU A 105 6.26 -0.80 -5.04
CA LEU A 105 5.28 0.10 -4.51
C LEU A 105 3.90 -0.55 -4.62
N LEU A 106 3.28 -0.86 -3.49
CA LEU A 106 1.99 -1.54 -3.46
C LEU A 106 0.82 -0.55 -3.45
N GLU A 107 0.96 0.55 -2.71
CA GLU A 107 -0.06 1.58 -2.56
C GLU A 107 0.60 2.88 -2.10
N TYR A 108 -0.04 4.00 -2.37
CA TYR A 108 0.27 5.29 -1.76
C TYR A 108 -0.97 6.17 -1.70
N GLY A 109 -0.96 7.14 -0.80
CA GLY A 109 -2.11 8.00 -0.63
C GLY A 109 -1.83 9.32 0.07
N LEU A 110 -2.76 10.25 -0.13
CA LEU A 110 -2.78 11.56 0.52
C LEU A 110 -3.73 11.56 1.70
N GLY A 111 -3.43 12.39 2.70
CA GLY A 111 -4.33 12.69 3.80
C GLY A 111 -3.74 12.35 5.16
N GLU A 112 -4.51 12.68 6.18
CA GLU A 112 -4.17 12.42 7.58
C GLU A 112 -4.50 10.97 7.97
N TYR A 113 -5.53 10.39 7.35
CA TYR A 113 -5.99 9.02 7.62
C TYR A 113 -5.19 8.02 6.80
N ILE A 114 -4.45 7.19 7.49
CA ILE A 114 -3.63 6.13 6.90
C ILE A 114 -4.12 4.76 7.35
N LEU A 115 -3.68 3.74 6.61
CA LEU A 115 -3.86 2.36 7.05
C LEU A 115 -3.05 2.10 8.32
N PHE A 116 -3.60 1.34 9.26
CA PHE A 116 -2.90 0.88 10.46
C PHE A 116 -2.37 1.99 11.37
N ASP A 117 -3.11 3.11 11.47
CA ASP A 117 -2.80 4.17 12.43
C ASP A 117 -2.93 3.63 13.86
N ASP A 118 -1.92 3.87 14.69
CA ASP A 118 -1.90 3.45 16.10
C ASP A 118 -3.08 4.01 16.90
N ALA A 119 -3.68 5.13 16.46
CA ALA A 119 -4.87 5.69 17.11
C ALA A 119 -6.09 4.77 17.01
N PHE A 120 -6.16 3.96 15.95
CA PHE A 120 -7.22 2.99 15.69
C PHE A 120 -6.82 1.55 15.97
N ALA A 121 -5.56 1.32 16.36
CA ALA A 121 -5.08 -0.01 16.70
C ALA A 121 -5.85 -0.58 17.91
N PRO A 122 -6.32 -1.83 17.83
CA PRO A 122 -6.95 -2.49 18.96
C PRO A 122 -5.99 -2.60 20.16
N ARG A 123 -6.34 -2.02 21.30
CA ARG A 123 -5.44 -1.87 22.46
C ARG A 123 -5.39 -3.08 23.38
N GLU A 124 -6.41 -3.91 23.35
CA GLU A 124 -6.61 -4.96 24.39
C GLU A 124 -6.03 -6.32 23.99
N ILE A 125 -5.60 -6.49 22.74
CA ILE A 125 -5.25 -7.79 22.18
C ILE A 125 -4.11 -7.61 21.19
N ALA A 126 -3.25 -8.61 21.08
CA ALA A 126 -2.26 -8.66 20.02
C ALA A 126 -2.97 -8.62 18.65
N ALA A 127 -2.84 -7.51 17.96
CA ALA A 127 -3.40 -7.28 16.64
C ALA A 127 -2.28 -7.36 15.60
N GLU A 128 -2.48 -8.17 14.57
CA GLU A 128 -1.56 -8.27 13.44
C GLU A 128 -2.10 -7.45 12.28
N PRO A 129 -1.35 -6.47 11.74
CA PRO A 129 -1.76 -5.74 10.55
C PRO A 129 -1.62 -6.65 9.32
N VAL A 130 -2.72 -6.85 8.60
CA VAL A 130 -2.77 -7.62 7.35
C VAL A 130 -3.10 -6.66 6.21
N TYR A 131 -2.11 -6.37 5.37
CA TYR A 131 -2.29 -5.49 4.23
C TYR A 131 -2.74 -6.27 2.99
N ASP A 132 -3.87 -5.84 2.42
CA ASP A 132 -4.38 -6.30 1.11
C ASP A 132 -5.21 -5.19 0.42
N GLY A 133 -4.62 -4.02 0.21
CA GLY A 133 -5.30 -2.90 -0.45
C GLY A 133 -6.62 -2.54 0.23
N PHE A 134 -7.74 -2.66 -0.48
CA PHE A 134 -9.07 -2.34 0.08
C PHE A 134 -9.54 -3.31 1.18
N ALA A 135 -9.00 -4.52 1.21
CA ALA A 135 -9.34 -5.52 2.21
C ALA A 135 -8.41 -5.52 3.43
N SER A 136 -7.58 -4.50 3.58
CA SER A 136 -6.65 -4.35 4.70
C SER A 136 -7.38 -4.31 6.04
N HIS A 137 -6.86 -5.04 7.03
CA HIS A 137 -7.49 -5.16 8.34
C HIS A 137 -6.47 -5.51 9.43
N TRP A 138 -6.84 -5.22 10.68
CA TRP A 138 -6.20 -5.80 11.84
C TRP A 138 -6.78 -7.18 12.10
N LEU A 139 -5.93 -8.19 12.23
CA LEU A 139 -6.32 -9.53 12.64
C LEU A 139 -6.08 -9.70 14.13
N LEU A 140 -7.15 -9.92 14.87
CA LEU A 140 -7.12 -10.19 16.31
C LEU A 140 -7.21 -11.70 16.52
N THR A 141 -6.16 -12.31 17.05
CA THR A 141 -6.17 -13.73 17.38
C THR A 141 -6.55 -13.89 18.83
N GLN A 142 -7.80 -14.22 19.08
CA GLN A 142 -8.30 -14.64 20.40
C GLN A 142 -8.66 -16.13 20.37
N ASN A 143 -8.29 -16.85 21.41
CA ASN A 143 -8.81 -18.21 21.57
C ASN A 143 -10.28 -18.14 22.10
N PRO A 144 -11.30 -18.65 21.37
CA PRO A 144 -11.21 -19.59 20.25
C PRO A 144 -11.44 -18.97 18.86
N ALA A 145 -11.60 -17.66 18.68
CA ALA A 145 -12.00 -17.07 17.40
C ALA A 145 -11.08 -15.93 16.98
N SER A 146 -10.88 -15.78 15.69
CA SER A 146 -10.23 -14.60 15.11
C SER A 146 -11.27 -13.55 14.75
N HIS A 147 -10.95 -12.29 15.00
CA HIS A 147 -11.78 -11.14 14.63
C HIS A 147 -10.99 -10.20 13.74
N MET A 148 -11.68 -9.54 12.83
CA MET A 148 -11.09 -8.51 11.98
C MET A 148 -11.59 -7.13 12.38
N VAL A 149 -10.70 -6.16 12.28
CA VAL A 149 -10.99 -4.74 12.51
C VAL A 149 -10.51 -3.96 11.28
N ASN A 150 -11.30 -3.02 10.79
CA ASN A 150 -10.94 -2.21 9.63
C ASN A 150 -9.62 -1.48 9.87
N ALA A 151 -8.67 -1.61 8.93
CA ALA A 151 -7.34 -1.05 9.07
C ALA A 151 -7.32 0.50 9.10
N LYS A 152 -8.37 1.14 8.64
CA LYS A 152 -8.45 2.59 8.46
C LYS A 152 -9.34 3.26 9.51
N THR A 153 -10.50 2.66 9.81
CA THR A 153 -11.47 3.26 10.73
C THR A 153 -11.41 2.69 12.15
N GLY A 154 -10.76 1.54 12.33
CA GLY A 154 -10.74 0.83 13.62
C GLY A 154 -12.08 0.17 13.99
N GLU A 155 -13.04 0.10 13.07
CA GLU A 155 -14.32 -0.52 13.31
C GLU A 155 -14.23 -2.05 13.24
N PRO A 156 -14.78 -2.78 14.23
CA PRO A 156 -14.79 -4.22 14.19
C PRO A 156 -15.75 -4.75 13.13
N TYR A 157 -15.29 -5.69 12.31
CA TYR A 157 -16.15 -6.41 11.40
C TYR A 157 -16.99 -7.46 12.16
N PRO A 158 -18.20 -7.80 11.68
CA PRO A 158 -18.98 -8.88 12.26
C PRO A 158 -18.18 -10.19 12.35
N THR A 159 -18.32 -10.91 13.44
CA THR A 159 -17.57 -12.16 13.70
C THR A 159 -17.79 -13.26 12.66
N ALA A 160 -18.89 -13.18 11.91
CA ALA A 160 -19.19 -14.10 10.81
C ALA A 160 -18.42 -13.77 9.52
N PHE A 161 -17.70 -12.64 9.47
CA PHE A 161 -16.93 -12.28 8.28
C PHE A 161 -15.59 -13.01 8.31
N VAL A 162 -15.18 -13.46 7.13
CA VAL A 162 -13.91 -14.16 6.91
C VAL A 162 -13.08 -13.32 5.94
N ALA A 163 -11.80 -13.20 6.19
CA ALA A 163 -10.87 -12.54 5.28
C ALA A 163 -10.85 -13.26 3.93
N ASN A 164 -10.76 -12.48 2.85
CA ASN A 164 -10.45 -13.04 1.54
C ASN A 164 -8.98 -13.48 1.50
N GLU A 165 -8.65 -14.37 0.56
CA GLU A 165 -7.25 -14.63 0.23
C GLU A 165 -6.59 -13.33 -0.26
N PRO A 166 -5.41 -12.95 0.26
CA PRO A 166 -4.76 -11.71 -0.09
C PRO A 166 -4.42 -11.63 -1.58
N VAL A 167 -5.07 -10.73 -2.31
CA VAL A 167 -4.90 -10.56 -3.76
C VAL A 167 -3.61 -9.80 -4.06
N MET A 168 -3.27 -8.79 -3.27
CA MET A 168 -2.09 -7.95 -3.49
C MET A 168 -0.79 -8.76 -3.55
N ARG A 169 -0.70 -9.85 -2.76
CA ARG A 169 0.45 -10.75 -2.75
C ARG A 169 0.57 -11.64 -3.99
N THR A 170 -0.55 -11.84 -4.70
CA THR A 170 -0.61 -12.71 -5.88
C THR A 170 -0.48 -11.95 -7.19
N LEU A 171 -0.29 -10.65 -7.12
CA LEU A 171 -0.03 -9.84 -8.32
C LEU A 171 1.37 -10.17 -8.85
N PRO A 172 1.50 -10.33 -10.17
CA PRO A 172 2.80 -10.45 -10.80
C PRO A 172 3.64 -9.18 -10.55
N SER A 173 4.90 -9.36 -10.20
CA SER A 173 5.77 -8.23 -9.86
C SER A 173 5.90 -7.21 -11.00
N ASN A 174 5.84 -7.65 -12.27
CA ASN A 174 5.89 -6.76 -13.44
C ASN A 174 4.65 -5.87 -13.60
N GLU A 175 3.59 -6.09 -12.84
CA GLU A 175 2.39 -5.24 -12.79
C GLU A 175 2.47 -4.17 -11.69
N LEU A 176 3.55 -4.18 -10.90
CA LEU A 176 3.83 -3.25 -9.82
C LEU A 176 4.95 -2.29 -10.22
N VAL A 177 5.03 -1.18 -9.51
CA VAL A 177 6.11 -0.20 -9.70
C VAL A 177 7.34 -0.66 -8.93
N HIS A 178 8.45 -0.76 -9.64
CA HIS A 178 9.78 -1.16 -9.13
C HIS A 178 10.72 0.03 -8.94
N SER A 179 11.87 -0.25 -8.36
CA SER A 179 12.98 0.69 -8.26
C SER A 179 13.40 1.24 -9.63
N GLY A 180 13.62 2.55 -9.68
CA GLY A 180 14.06 3.26 -10.88
C GLY A 180 12.95 3.62 -11.85
N GLN A 181 11.72 3.13 -11.67
CA GLN A 181 10.58 3.58 -12.47
C GLN A 181 10.14 4.98 -12.05
N ARG A 182 9.66 5.77 -13.02
CA ARG A 182 9.27 7.16 -12.83
C ARG A 182 7.79 7.36 -13.09
N LEU A 183 7.18 8.22 -12.30
CA LEU A 183 5.83 8.70 -12.59
C LEU A 183 5.90 9.63 -13.81
N THR A 184 5.45 9.15 -14.97
CA THR A 184 5.57 9.84 -16.25
C THR A 184 4.37 10.74 -16.53
N GLN A 185 3.16 10.29 -16.17
CA GLN A 185 1.93 11.00 -16.46
C GLN A 185 0.95 10.92 -15.29
N THR A 186 0.17 11.97 -15.13
CA THR A 186 -0.96 12.05 -14.19
C THR A 186 -2.21 12.50 -14.93
N ARG A 187 -3.36 11.92 -14.60
CA ARG A 187 -4.65 12.29 -15.17
C ARG A 187 -5.65 12.52 -14.05
N LEU A 188 -6.14 13.75 -13.95
CA LEU A 188 -7.22 14.09 -13.04
C LEU A 188 -8.56 13.83 -13.73
N LEU A 189 -9.44 13.10 -13.07
CA LEU A 189 -10.81 12.81 -13.52
C LEU A 189 -11.82 13.59 -12.65
N LYS A 190 -11.59 13.67 -11.34
CA LYS A 190 -12.43 14.39 -10.41
C LYS A 190 -11.59 15.07 -9.34
N GLN A 191 -11.69 16.39 -9.28
CA GLN A 191 -10.83 17.20 -8.41
C GLN A 191 -11.23 17.15 -6.94
N GLN A 192 -12.52 17.01 -6.65
CA GLN A 192 -13.03 17.02 -5.29
C GLN A 192 -13.45 15.63 -4.85
N GLU A 193 -13.29 15.38 -3.56
CA GLU A 193 -13.89 14.22 -2.93
C GLU A 193 -15.38 14.18 -3.23
N ALA A 194 -15.88 12.99 -3.51
CA ALA A 194 -17.27 12.78 -3.84
C ALA A 194 -17.76 11.50 -3.18
N ASP A 195 -18.96 11.57 -2.64
CA ASP A 195 -19.63 10.41 -2.09
C ASP A 195 -20.10 9.51 -3.28
N PRO A 196 -19.70 8.24 -3.34
CA PRO A 196 -20.16 7.32 -4.37
C PRO A 196 -21.69 7.11 -4.33
N PHE A 197 -22.34 7.39 -3.21
CA PHE A 197 -23.80 7.30 -3.06
C PHE A 197 -24.58 8.50 -3.59
N ASP A 198 -23.92 9.63 -3.87
CA ASP A 198 -24.54 10.77 -4.56
C ASP A 198 -25.02 10.42 -5.96
N GLN A 199 -24.41 9.41 -6.58
CA GLN A 199 -24.74 8.93 -7.91
C GLN A 199 -24.87 7.41 -7.90
N ILE A 200 -26.04 6.92 -7.57
CA ILE A 200 -26.33 5.47 -7.48
C ILE A 200 -26.54 4.77 -8.84
N GLY A 201 -26.17 5.41 -9.95
CA GLY A 201 -26.25 4.82 -11.28
C GLY A 201 -25.56 3.45 -11.39
N TRP A 202 -24.47 3.24 -10.63
CA TRP A 202 -23.75 1.97 -10.54
C TRP A 202 -24.59 0.84 -9.91
N VAL A 203 -25.60 1.15 -9.08
CA VAL A 203 -26.53 0.16 -8.52
C VAL A 203 -27.49 -0.38 -9.58
N HIS A 204 -27.87 0.45 -10.55
CA HIS A 204 -28.81 0.11 -11.60
C HIS A 204 -28.14 -0.34 -12.90
N GLN A 205 -26.83 -0.15 -13.04
CA GLN A 205 -26.10 -0.60 -14.22
C GLN A 205 -25.94 -2.11 -14.20
N LEU A 206 -26.77 -2.80 -14.93
CA LEU A 206 -26.72 -4.25 -15.13
C LEU A 206 -25.50 -4.71 -15.96
N GLN A 207 -24.74 -3.78 -16.54
CA GLN A 207 -23.53 -4.04 -17.30
C GLN A 207 -22.34 -3.42 -16.55
N SER A 208 -21.68 -4.24 -15.72
CA SER A 208 -20.35 -3.88 -15.26
C SER A 208 -19.42 -3.83 -16.47
N THR A 209 -18.67 -2.75 -16.63
CA THR A 209 -17.57 -2.70 -17.58
C THR A 209 -16.36 -3.44 -16.99
N SER A 210 -16.55 -4.71 -16.63
CA SER A 210 -15.49 -5.57 -16.06
C SER A 210 -14.28 -5.71 -16.99
N GLU A 211 -14.42 -5.30 -18.23
CA GLU A 211 -13.35 -5.30 -19.24
C GLU A 211 -12.74 -3.92 -19.49
N ILE A 212 -13.16 -2.87 -18.76
CA ILE A 212 -12.57 -1.54 -19.00
C ILE A 212 -11.05 -1.61 -18.74
N THR A 213 -10.29 -1.11 -19.69
CA THR A 213 -8.83 -1.01 -19.58
C THR A 213 -8.43 0.32 -18.95
N TRP A 214 -7.23 0.40 -18.34
CA TRP A 214 -6.72 1.67 -17.83
C TRP A 214 -6.62 2.74 -18.93
N LYS A 215 -6.40 2.34 -20.21
CA LYS A 215 -6.38 3.25 -21.36
C LYS A 215 -7.75 3.88 -21.63
N GLN A 216 -8.82 3.11 -21.45
CA GLN A 216 -10.18 3.63 -21.59
C GLN A 216 -10.55 4.54 -20.40
N LEU A 217 -10.09 4.24 -19.18
CA LEU A 217 -10.22 5.15 -18.04
C LEU A 217 -9.43 6.45 -18.31
N TRP A 218 -8.24 6.33 -18.87
CA TRP A 218 -7.39 7.48 -19.21
C TRP A 218 -8.04 8.43 -20.23
N GLN A 219 -8.83 7.89 -21.15
CA GLN A 219 -9.54 8.65 -22.19
C GLN A 219 -10.78 9.39 -21.68
N GLN A 220 -11.23 9.10 -20.45
CA GLN A 220 -12.40 9.79 -19.91
C GLN A 220 -12.12 11.28 -19.73
N GLN A 221 -13.17 12.09 -19.88
CA GLN A 221 -13.07 13.54 -19.68
C GLN A 221 -12.97 13.88 -18.19
N GLU A 222 -12.35 15.01 -17.88
CA GLU A 222 -12.43 15.58 -16.54
C GLU A 222 -13.89 15.86 -16.18
N GLY A 223 -14.30 15.52 -14.96
CA GLY A 223 -15.69 15.57 -14.54
C GLY A 223 -16.48 14.27 -14.77
N SER A 224 -15.91 13.29 -15.47
CA SER A 224 -16.55 11.98 -15.61
C SER A 224 -16.74 11.32 -14.25
N SER A 225 -17.94 10.76 -14.04
CA SER A 225 -18.22 9.99 -12.84
C SER A 225 -17.92 8.53 -13.07
N ILE A 226 -16.91 8.02 -12.37
CA ILE A 226 -16.51 6.62 -12.44
C ILE A 226 -16.53 6.07 -11.03
N THR A 227 -17.23 4.97 -10.83
CA THR A 227 -17.27 4.26 -9.54
C THR A 227 -16.58 2.92 -9.68
N LEU A 228 -15.67 2.62 -8.73
CA LEU A 228 -15.13 1.29 -8.51
C LEU A 228 -15.90 0.65 -7.36
N THR A 229 -16.48 -0.52 -7.55
CA THR A 229 -17.07 -1.30 -6.46
C THR A 229 -16.22 -2.50 -6.16
N VAL A 230 -15.97 -2.76 -4.89
CA VAL A 230 -15.14 -3.88 -4.42
C VAL A 230 -15.95 -4.77 -3.47
N PRO A 231 -16.20 -6.03 -3.85
CA PRO A 231 -16.82 -7.00 -2.94
C PRO A 231 -15.78 -7.47 -1.91
N LEU A 232 -16.02 -7.18 -0.65
CA LEU A 232 -15.18 -7.56 0.47
C LEU A 232 -15.77 -8.73 1.26
N HIS A 233 -14.93 -9.46 2.00
CA HIS A 233 -15.33 -10.53 2.93
C HIS A 233 -16.30 -11.56 2.28
N HIS A 234 -15.87 -12.15 1.15
CA HIS A 234 -16.69 -13.08 0.36
C HIS A 234 -18.04 -12.46 -0.05
N SER A 235 -17.99 -11.20 -0.53
CA SER A 235 -19.16 -10.43 -0.99
C SER A 235 -20.20 -10.11 0.10
N LYS A 236 -19.80 -10.12 1.38
CA LYS A 236 -20.65 -9.67 2.49
C LYS A 236 -20.77 -8.16 2.58
N VAL A 237 -19.77 -7.43 2.06
CA VAL A 237 -19.76 -5.98 1.95
C VAL A 237 -19.45 -5.62 0.51
N LEU A 238 -20.18 -4.69 -0.06
CA LEU A 238 -19.86 -4.05 -1.33
C LEU A 238 -19.42 -2.63 -1.03
N ALA A 239 -18.12 -2.35 -1.20
CA ALA A 239 -17.53 -1.04 -0.97
C ALA A 239 -17.41 -0.26 -2.29
N PRO A 240 -18.16 0.85 -2.46
CA PRO A 240 -18.04 1.72 -3.62
C PRO A 240 -17.00 2.81 -3.37
N PHE A 241 -16.21 3.15 -4.39
CA PHE A 241 -15.22 4.21 -4.38
C PHE A 241 -15.33 5.07 -5.62
N VAL A 242 -15.23 6.38 -5.48
CA VAL A 242 -15.15 7.30 -6.62
C VAL A 242 -13.73 7.32 -7.16
N VAL A 243 -13.58 7.07 -8.46
CA VAL A 243 -12.27 7.19 -9.13
C VAL A 243 -11.99 8.67 -9.39
N SER A 244 -10.90 9.16 -8.80
CA SER A 244 -10.48 10.56 -8.87
C SER A 244 -9.43 10.82 -9.94
N SER A 245 -8.45 9.94 -10.05
CA SER A 245 -7.28 10.19 -10.88
C SER A 245 -6.59 8.91 -11.33
N LEU A 246 -5.68 9.05 -12.27
CA LEU A 246 -4.81 7.98 -12.74
C LEU A 246 -3.37 8.46 -12.76
N HIS A 247 -2.47 7.61 -12.30
CA HIS A 247 -1.03 7.79 -12.38
C HIS A 247 -0.42 6.72 -13.27
N LEU A 248 0.48 7.11 -14.17
CA LEU A 248 1.14 6.18 -15.08
C LEU A 248 2.65 6.22 -14.87
N TRP A 249 3.21 5.07 -14.57
CA TRP A 249 4.61 4.86 -14.30
C TRP A 249 5.29 4.21 -15.51
N ASP A 250 6.35 4.85 -16.01
CA ASP A 250 7.08 4.45 -17.22
C ASP A 250 6.16 4.08 -18.41
N ASP A 251 5.02 4.78 -18.51
CA ASP A 251 3.99 4.57 -19.55
C ASP A 251 3.43 3.12 -19.61
N GLN A 252 3.60 2.35 -18.55
CA GLN A 252 3.21 0.93 -18.48
C GLN A 252 2.34 0.59 -17.27
N ASN A 253 2.79 0.92 -16.05
CA ASN A 253 2.11 0.55 -14.83
C ASN A 253 1.16 1.66 -14.39
N ALA A 254 -0.14 1.41 -14.51
CA ALA A 254 -1.18 2.34 -14.13
C ALA A 254 -1.60 2.13 -12.67
N TYR A 255 -1.74 3.23 -11.92
CA TYR A 255 -2.35 3.27 -10.61
C TYR A 255 -3.63 4.09 -10.68
N VAL A 256 -4.67 3.60 -10.03
CA VAL A 256 -5.95 4.29 -9.95
C VAL A 256 -6.09 4.94 -8.57
N GLY A 257 -6.35 6.24 -8.58
CA GLY A 257 -6.64 7.04 -7.40
C GLY A 257 -8.12 7.02 -7.10
N VAL A 258 -8.49 6.64 -5.88
CA VAL A 258 -9.87 6.59 -5.40
C VAL A 258 -10.01 7.37 -4.10
N TRP A 259 -11.18 7.97 -3.87
CA TRP A 259 -11.52 8.59 -2.60
C TRP A 259 -11.95 7.52 -1.59
N ASP A 260 -11.27 7.49 -0.45
CA ASP A 260 -11.55 6.62 0.69
C ASP A 260 -10.92 7.22 1.95
N GLU A 261 -11.62 8.13 2.62
CA GLU A 261 -11.09 8.90 3.76
C GLU A 261 -9.75 9.58 3.44
N GLY A 262 -9.62 10.10 2.24
CA GLY A 262 -8.42 10.58 1.59
C GLY A 262 -8.23 9.96 0.22
N LEU A 263 -7.21 10.37 -0.51
CA LEU A 263 -6.95 9.88 -1.85
C LEU A 263 -5.97 8.70 -1.80
N ARG A 264 -6.38 7.53 -2.29
CA ARG A 264 -5.59 6.30 -2.33
C ARG A 264 -5.29 5.88 -3.75
N PHE A 265 -4.04 5.54 -4.04
CA PHE A 265 -3.59 5.02 -5.33
C PHE A 265 -3.18 3.56 -5.19
N VAL A 266 -3.93 2.68 -5.85
CA VAL A 266 -3.63 1.24 -5.92
C VAL A 266 -3.32 0.84 -7.36
N PRO A 267 -2.56 -0.26 -7.59
CA PRO A 267 -2.36 -0.76 -8.94
C PRO A 267 -3.69 -1.01 -9.66
N TYR A 268 -3.82 -0.54 -10.89
CA TYR A 268 -5.02 -0.78 -11.69
C TYR A 268 -5.34 -2.27 -11.82
N THR A 269 -4.32 -3.10 -11.97
CA THR A 269 -4.45 -4.57 -12.06
C THR A 269 -5.04 -5.18 -10.79
N TYR A 270 -4.64 -4.67 -9.61
CA TYR A 270 -5.28 -5.02 -8.35
C TYR A 270 -6.75 -4.61 -8.35
N ALA A 271 -7.04 -3.34 -8.60
CA ALA A 271 -8.41 -2.81 -8.58
C ALA A 271 -9.33 -3.58 -9.55
N LYS A 272 -8.85 -3.90 -10.75
CA LYS A 272 -9.58 -4.71 -11.74
C LYS A 272 -9.81 -6.15 -11.28
N LYS A 273 -8.86 -6.74 -10.55
CA LYS A 273 -8.96 -8.12 -10.07
C LYS A 273 -9.94 -8.28 -8.92
N VAL A 274 -10.04 -7.26 -8.04
CA VAL A 274 -10.90 -7.32 -6.85
C VAL A 274 -12.25 -6.62 -7.03
N GLY A 275 -12.43 -5.79 -8.08
CA GLY A 275 -13.60 -4.94 -8.21
C GLY A 275 -14.09 -4.75 -9.65
N HIS A 276 -15.12 -3.94 -9.78
CA HIS A 276 -15.76 -3.60 -11.05
C HIS A 276 -15.85 -2.09 -11.21
N PHE A 277 -15.47 -1.60 -12.40
CA PHE A 277 -15.60 -0.19 -12.75
C PHE A 277 -16.94 0.08 -13.44
N TYR A 278 -17.60 1.17 -13.05
CA TYR A 278 -18.83 1.66 -13.65
C TYR A 278 -18.59 3.07 -14.19
N LEU A 279 -18.87 3.25 -15.48
CA LEU A 279 -18.87 4.57 -16.11
C LEU A 279 -20.29 5.10 -16.05
N ASN A 280 -20.53 6.10 -15.22
CA ASN A 280 -21.80 6.79 -15.23
C ASN A 280 -21.85 7.68 -16.49
N GLN A 281 -22.69 7.33 -17.45
CA GLN A 281 -22.99 8.24 -18.55
C GLN A 281 -23.64 9.49 -17.94
N THR A 282 -23.00 10.64 -18.11
CA THR A 282 -23.68 11.91 -17.86
C THR A 282 -24.88 11.90 -18.78
N SER A 283 -26.09 11.75 -18.20
CA SER A 283 -27.30 12.05 -18.94
C SER A 283 -27.13 13.48 -19.42
N SER A 284 -27.02 13.68 -20.75
CA SER A 284 -27.20 15.01 -21.34
C SER A 284 -28.48 15.58 -20.72
N PRO A 285 -28.47 16.83 -20.24
CA PRO A 285 -29.73 17.45 -19.86
C PRO A 285 -30.64 17.35 -21.10
N ALA A 286 -31.81 16.74 -20.92
CA ALA A 286 -32.85 16.75 -21.94
C ALA A 286 -33.16 18.22 -22.23
N GLU A 287 -32.92 18.66 -23.47
CA GLU A 287 -33.31 19.94 -24.00
C GLU A 287 -34.83 20.16 -23.87
#